data_18869c8ac01ec3a0f74004e915aa1cdb
#
_entry.id   18869c8ac01ec3a0f74004e915aa1cdb
#
_cell.length_a   1.000
_cell.length_b   1.000
_cell.length_c   1.000
_cell.angle_alpha   90.00
_cell.angle_beta   90.00
_cell.angle_gamma   90.00
#
_symmetry.space_group_name_H-M   'P 1'
#
loop_
_entity.id
_entity.type
_entity.pdbx_description
1 polymer ?
#
loop_
_entity_poly.entity_id
_entity_poly.type
_entity_poly.pdbx_seq_one_letter_code
_entity_poly.pdbx_strand_id
1 'polypeptide(L)'
;MSRKIKCALIGPGNIGTDLLAKLQRSPVLEPVWMVGIDPESDGLKRARAMGIKTTAEGVDGLIPHMKQDGVQIVFDATSAYVHAENSRKVNAQGALMIDLTPAAIGPFCVPPVNLKQHVGKAEMNVNMVTCGGQATIPMVAAVSRVQAVAYGEIVATVSSKSVGPGTRKNIDEFTGTTAG
;
A
#
# COMPACT_ATOMS: atom_id res chain seq x y z
N MET A 1 -6.55 -20.07 -18.25
CA MET A 1 -5.94 -18.88 -17.59
C MET A 1 -6.47 -18.84 -16.16
N SER A 2 -5.61 -18.74 -15.16
CA SER A 2 -6.05 -18.61 -13.78
C SER A 2 -6.81 -17.27 -13.62
N ARG A 3 -7.90 -17.30 -12.85
CA ARG A 3 -8.69 -16.10 -12.54
C ARG A 3 -7.83 -15.12 -11.74
N LYS A 4 -7.71 -13.88 -12.21
CA LYS A 4 -6.97 -12.84 -11.48
C LYS A 4 -7.65 -12.53 -10.14
N ILE A 5 -6.85 -12.20 -9.14
CA ILE A 5 -7.32 -11.75 -7.82
C ILE A 5 -7.74 -10.29 -7.94
N LYS A 6 -8.98 -10.00 -7.59
CA LYS A 6 -9.51 -8.65 -7.64
C LYS A 6 -9.04 -7.81 -6.47
N CYS A 7 -8.63 -6.60 -6.76
CA CYS A 7 -8.10 -5.67 -5.75
C CYS A 7 -8.70 -4.27 -5.87
N ALA A 8 -8.63 -3.53 -4.78
CA ALA A 8 -8.99 -2.13 -4.69
C ALA A 8 -7.79 -1.30 -4.21
N LEU A 9 -7.81 0.00 -4.49
CA LEU A 9 -6.82 0.97 -4.00
C LEU A 9 -7.56 2.08 -3.25
N ILE A 10 -7.06 2.45 -2.08
CA ILE A 10 -7.50 3.62 -1.31
C ILE A 10 -6.38 4.66 -1.38
N GLY A 11 -6.72 5.89 -1.77
CA GLY A 11 -5.76 6.99 -1.92
C GLY A 11 -5.37 7.26 -3.38
N PRO A 12 -6.14 8.10 -4.11
CA PRO A 12 -5.90 8.42 -5.52
C PRO A 12 -4.83 9.51 -5.71
N GLY A 13 -3.82 9.53 -4.84
CA GLY A 13 -2.64 10.40 -4.94
C GLY A 13 -1.61 9.87 -5.96
N ASN A 14 -0.39 10.45 -5.91
CA ASN A 14 0.70 10.07 -6.82
C ASN A 14 1.05 8.57 -6.71
N ILE A 15 1.15 8.04 -5.49
CA ILE A 15 1.49 6.63 -5.24
C ILE A 15 0.36 5.72 -5.72
N GLY A 16 -0.88 6.01 -5.32
CA GLY A 16 -2.03 5.18 -5.70
C GLY A 16 -2.28 5.15 -7.21
N THR A 17 -2.14 6.27 -7.91
CA THR A 17 -2.31 6.32 -9.38
C THR A 17 -1.19 5.61 -10.13
N ASP A 18 0.05 5.70 -9.66
CA ASP A 18 1.17 4.95 -10.22
C ASP A 18 0.99 3.43 -10.00
N LEU A 19 0.57 3.05 -8.79
CA LEU A 19 0.26 1.66 -8.47
C LEU A 19 -0.88 1.12 -9.33
N LEU A 20 -1.96 1.90 -9.53
CA LEU A 20 -3.07 1.51 -10.40
C LEU A 20 -2.58 1.18 -11.83
N ALA A 21 -1.75 2.05 -12.40
CA ALA A 21 -1.18 1.83 -13.73
C ALA A 21 -0.31 0.54 -13.80
N LYS A 22 0.37 0.21 -12.72
CA LYS A 22 1.15 -1.05 -12.60
C LYS A 22 0.27 -2.27 -12.43
N LEU A 23 -0.78 -2.17 -11.62
CA LEU A 23 -1.72 -3.28 -11.39
C LEU A 23 -2.50 -3.66 -12.63
N GLN A 24 -2.83 -2.71 -13.51
CA GLN A 24 -3.48 -3.03 -14.80
C GLN A 24 -2.64 -3.95 -15.69
N ARG A 25 -1.33 -3.89 -15.56
CA ARG A 25 -0.39 -4.76 -16.31
C ARG A 25 -0.08 -6.07 -15.58
N SER A 26 -0.61 -6.26 -14.37
CA SER A 26 -0.35 -7.46 -13.57
C SER A 26 -0.97 -8.70 -14.23
N PRO A 27 -0.23 -9.80 -14.31
CA PRO A 27 -0.79 -11.07 -14.78
C PRO A 27 -1.68 -11.76 -13.73
N VAL A 28 -1.58 -11.37 -12.45
CA VAL A 28 -2.24 -12.06 -11.32
C VAL A 28 -3.25 -11.19 -10.58
N LEU A 29 -3.16 -9.86 -10.67
CA LEU A 29 -4.06 -8.92 -9.99
C LEU A 29 -4.93 -8.18 -11.00
N GLU A 30 -6.16 -7.85 -10.59
CA GLU A 30 -7.13 -7.08 -11.36
C GLU A 30 -7.66 -5.93 -10.49
N PRO A 31 -7.23 -4.67 -10.72
CA PRO A 31 -7.78 -3.53 -10.00
C PRO A 31 -9.21 -3.27 -10.47
N VAL A 32 -10.16 -3.24 -9.54
CA VAL A 32 -11.58 -3.02 -9.83
C VAL A 32 -12.14 -1.76 -9.18
N TRP A 33 -11.47 -1.23 -8.15
CA TRP A 33 -11.87 -0.01 -7.43
C TRP A 33 -10.70 0.93 -7.17
N MET A 34 -10.95 2.24 -7.32
CA MET A 34 -10.12 3.32 -6.79
C MET A 34 -10.97 4.20 -5.87
N VAL A 35 -10.50 4.38 -4.65
CA VAL A 35 -11.22 5.03 -3.55
C VAL A 35 -10.53 6.32 -3.14
N GLY A 36 -11.26 7.40 -3.04
CA GLY A 36 -10.79 8.71 -2.60
C GLY A 36 -11.81 9.40 -1.71
N ILE A 37 -11.53 10.64 -1.35
CA ILE A 37 -12.42 11.50 -0.55
C ILE A 37 -12.77 12.81 -1.26
N ASP A 38 -12.15 13.07 -2.41
CA ASP A 38 -12.40 14.25 -3.23
C ASP A 38 -12.90 13.81 -4.60
N PRO A 39 -14.16 14.12 -4.97
CA PRO A 39 -14.73 13.74 -6.27
C PRO A 39 -14.01 14.37 -7.45
N GLU A 40 -13.34 15.52 -7.24
CA GLU A 40 -12.60 16.26 -8.26
C GLU A 40 -11.15 15.78 -8.41
N SER A 41 -10.71 14.82 -7.60
CA SER A 41 -9.37 14.24 -7.65
C SER A 41 -9.00 13.76 -9.06
N ASP A 42 -7.85 14.19 -9.56
CA ASP A 42 -7.30 13.73 -10.84
C ASP A 42 -7.08 12.22 -10.87
N GLY A 43 -6.71 11.63 -9.74
CA GLY A 43 -6.54 10.19 -9.63
C GLY A 43 -7.84 9.42 -9.83
N LEU A 44 -8.96 9.90 -9.27
CA LEU A 44 -10.28 9.31 -9.52
C LEU A 44 -10.72 9.51 -10.97
N LYS A 45 -10.46 10.68 -11.57
CA LYS A 45 -10.76 10.95 -12.99
C LYS A 45 -10.00 9.98 -13.90
N ARG A 46 -8.71 9.76 -13.64
CA ARG A 46 -7.88 8.78 -14.38
C ARG A 46 -8.39 7.36 -14.23
N ALA A 47 -8.73 6.94 -13.01
CA ALA A 47 -9.27 5.61 -12.74
C ALA A 47 -10.58 5.37 -13.53
N ARG A 48 -11.51 6.35 -13.53
CA ARG A 48 -12.74 6.30 -14.33
C ARG A 48 -12.46 6.16 -15.83
N ALA A 49 -11.49 6.91 -16.34
CA ALA A 49 -11.10 6.82 -17.76
C ALA A 49 -10.52 5.46 -18.14
N MET A 50 -9.98 4.71 -17.17
CA MET A 50 -9.47 3.34 -17.33
C MET A 50 -10.56 2.27 -17.11
N GLY A 51 -11.83 2.65 -16.90
CA GLY A 51 -12.93 1.73 -16.65
C GLY A 51 -12.97 1.16 -15.22
N ILE A 52 -12.21 1.73 -14.28
CA ILE A 52 -12.17 1.33 -12.88
C ILE A 52 -13.32 2.01 -12.12
N LYS A 53 -14.03 1.26 -11.29
CA LYS A 53 -15.05 1.82 -10.39
C LYS A 53 -14.42 2.79 -9.41
N THR A 54 -15.12 3.88 -9.09
CA THR A 54 -14.60 4.88 -8.16
C THR A 54 -15.64 5.32 -7.15
N THR A 55 -15.17 5.70 -5.96
CA THR A 55 -15.97 6.41 -4.96
C THR A 55 -15.17 7.56 -4.35
N ALA A 56 -15.85 8.62 -3.95
CA ALA A 56 -15.28 9.75 -3.20
C ALA A 56 -15.74 9.74 -1.73
N GLU A 57 -16.35 8.67 -1.27
CA GLU A 57 -16.84 8.50 0.11
C GLU A 57 -15.85 7.76 1.01
N GLY A 58 -14.58 7.72 0.63
CA GLY A 58 -13.56 6.99 1.36
C GLY A 58 -13.82 5.48 1.40
N VAL A 59 -13.27 4.81 2.40
CA VAL A 59 -13.43 3.36 2.57
C VAL A 59 -14.90 2.96 2.72
N ASP A 60 -15.74 3.82 3.29
CA ASP A 60 -17.16 3.54 3.50
C ASP A 60 -17.92 3.38 2.19
N GLY A 61 -17.54 4.09 1.14
CA GLY A 61 -18.10 3.90 -0.19
C GLY A 61 -17.65 2.61 -0.89
N LEU A 62 -16.56 1.98 -0.43
CA LEU A 62 -16.08 0.71 -0.96
C LEU A 62 -16.77 -0.49 -0.28
N ILE A 63 -16.90 -0.46 1.04
CA ILE A 63 -17.33 -1.59 1.88
C ILE A 63 -18.60 -2.29 1.37
N PRO A 64 -19.69 -1.58 0.98
CA PRO A 64 -20.91 -2.24 0.51
C PRO A 64 -20.73 -3.10 -0.74
N HIS A 65 -19.71 -2.80 -1.54
CA HIS A 65 -19.49 -3.41 -2.84
C HIS A 65 -18.44 -4.54 -2.83
N MET A 66 -17.61 -4.63 -1.78
CA MET A 66 -16.45 -5.51 -1.76
C MET A 66 -16.79 -6.98 -2.04
N LYS A 67 -17.83 -7.51 -1.36
CA LYS A 67 -18.23 -8.92 -1.53
C LYS A 67 -18.80 -9.19 -2.91
N GLN A 68 -19.70 -8.34 -3.38
CA GLN A 68 -20.35 -8.48 -4.70
C GLN A 68 -19.31 -8.41 -5.83
N ASP A 69 -18.35 -7.48 -5.73
CA ASP A 69 -17.32 -7.30 -6.73
C ASP A 69 -16.14 -8.29 -6.57
N GLY A 70 -16.11 -9.03 -5.46
CA GLY A 70 -15.11 -10.05 -5.18
C GLY A 70 -13.72 -9.49 -4.85
N VAL A 71 -13.67 -8.33 -4.18
CA VAL A 71 -12.41 -7.71 -3.74
C VAL A 71 -11.80 -8.54 -2.63
N GLN A 72 -10.56 -9.00 -2.83
CA GLN A 72 -9.81 -9.85 -1.89
C GLN A 72 -8.59 -9.15 -1.30
N ILE A 73 -8.05 -8.15 -1.99
CA ILE A 73 -6.89 -7.38 -1.56
C ILE A 73 -7.22 -5.90 -1.68
N VAL A 74 -6.83 -5.12 -0.68
CA VAL A 74 -6.95 -3.66 -0.71
C VAL A 74 -5.57 -3.05 -0.42
N PHE A 75 -5.12 -2.16 -1.28
CA PHE A 75 -3.91 -1.37 -1.09
C PHE A 75 -4.29 -0.02 -0.49
N ASP A 76 -3.66 0.34 0.62
CA ASP A 76 -3.86 1.65 1.26
C ASP A 76 -2.67 2.56 1.00
N ALA A 77 -2.89 3.58 0.19
CA ALA A 77 -1.92 4.63 -0.14
C ALA A 77 -2.35 6.01 0.40
N THR A 78 -3.01 6.03 1.55
CA THR A 78 -3.51 7.25 2.19
C THR A 78 -2.50 7.85 3.17
N SER A 79 -2.81 7.87 4.46
CA SER A 79 -1.92 8.38 5.51
C SER A 79 -1.96 7.47 6.74
N ALA A 80 -0.94 7.56 7.59
CA ALA A 80 -0.88 6.82 8.84
C ALA A 80 -2.10 7.07 9.75
N TYR A 81 -2.67 8.27 9.70
CA TYR A 81 -3.77 8.68 10.59
C TYR A 81 -5.09 7.94 10.33
N VAL A 82 -5.37 7.56 9.08
CA VAL A 82 -6.63 6.91 8.70
C VAL A 82 -6.49 5.41 8.44
N HIS A 83 -5.26 4.92 8.33
CA HIS A 83 -4.97 3.54 7.97
C HIS A 83 -5.59 2.53 8.93
N ALA A 84 -5.48 2.75 10.24
CA ALA A 84 -6.02 1.84 11.25
C ALA A 84 -7.52 1.57 11.05
N GLU A 85 -8.30 2.62 10.78
CA GLU A 85 -9.74 2.49 10.56
C GLU A 85 -10.04 1.86 9.19
N ASN A 86 -9.31 2.23 8.14
CA ASN A 86 -9.41 1.61 6.83
C ASN A 86 -9.15 0.09 6.93
N SER A 87 -8.06 -0.30 7.58
CA SER A 87 -7.68 -1.70 7.78
C SER A 87 -8.76 -2.47 8.55
N ARG A 88 -9.23 -1.93 9.66
CA ARG A 88 -10.29 -2.56 10.47
C ARG A 88 -11.55 -2.84 9.63
N LYS A 89 -12.02 -1.87 8.84
CA LYS A 89 -13.22 -2.00 8.00
C LYS A 89 -13.03 -3.02 6.87
N VAL A 90 -11.89 -2.98 6.20
CA VAL A 90 -11.56 -3.89 5.10
C VAL A 90 -11.39 -5.33 5.59
N ASN A 91 -10.65 -5.52 6.69
CA ASN A 91 -10.44 -6.86 7.27
C ASN A 91 -11.75 -7.48 7.76
N ALA A 92 -12.71 -6.67 8.24
CA ALA A 92 -14.04 -7.14 8.61
C ALA A 92 -14.83 -7.73 7.40
N GLN A 93 -14.45 -7.39 6.16
CA GLN A 93 -15.00 -7.99 4.94
C GLN A 93 -14.24 -9.26 4.49
N GLY A 94 -13.19 -9.65 5.21
CA GLY A 94 -12.35 -10.81 4.87
C GLY A 94 -11.32 -10.54 3.77
N ALA A 95 -11.02 -9.27 3.48
CA ALA A 95 -10.00 -8.89 2.51
C ALA A 95 -8.67 -8.54 3.20
N LEU A 96 -7.56 -8.92 2.56
CA LEU A 96 -6.20 -8.56 2.99
C LEU A 96 -5.95 -7.07 2.72
N MET A 97 -5.43 -6.37 3.72
CA MET A 97 -4.91 -5.01 3.57
C MET A 97 -3.40 -5.04 3.32
N ILE A 98 -2.95 -4.36 2.27
CA ILE A 98 -1.54 -4.08 2.03
C ILE A 98 -1.31 -2.59 2.27
N ASP A 99 -0.59 -2.29 3.33
CA ASP A 99 -0.36 -0.94 3.84
C ASP A 99 0.88 -0.32 3.18
N LEU A 100 0.68 0.76 2.44
CA LEU A 100 1.75 1.58 1.88
C LEU A 100 1.93 2.90 2.66
N THR A 101 1.22 3.04 3.79
CA THR A 101 1.36 4.20 4.68
C THR A 101 2.46 3.94 5.72
N PRO A 102 3.02 4.97 6.35
CA PRO A 102 3.97 4.79 7.45
C PRO A 102 3.29 4.55 8.81
N ALA A 103 2.11 3.89 8.83
CA ALA A 103 1.35 3.65 10.06
C ALA A 103 1.97 2.61 11.00
N ALA A 104 2.90 1.79 10.51
CA ALA A 104 3.56 0.73 11.26
C ALA A 104 2.59 -0.27 11.93
N ILE A 105 1.48 -0.58 11.25
CA ILE A 105 0.46 -1.52 11.73
C ILE A 105 0.65 -2.87 11.03
N GLY A 106 0.67 -3.95 11.82
CA GLY A 106 0.90 -5.30 11.33
C GLY A 106 2.37 -5.62 11.02
N PRO A 107 2.66 -6.82 10.53
CA PRO A 107 4.03 -7.26 10.27
C PRO A 107 4.64 -6.51 9.09
N PHE A 108 5.91 -6.13 9.24
CA PHE A 108 6.69 -5.46 8.20
C PHE A 108 7.10 -6.44 7.11
N CYS A 109 6.80 -6.11 5.87
CA CYS A 109 7.16 -6.92 4.72
C CYS A 109 8.05 -6.15 3.74
N VAL A 110 9.26 -6.65 3.57
CA VAL A 110 10.17 -6.28 2.49
C VAL A 110 10.33 -7.52 1.62
N PRO A 111 9.63 -7.64 0.47
CA PRO A 111 9.51 -8.89 -0.27
C PRO A 111 10.82 -9.64 -0.55
N PRO A 112 11.92 -9.00 -1.01
CA PRO A 112 13.18 -9.69 -1.25
C PRO A 112 13.89 -10.16 0.03
N VAL A 113 13.43 -9.70 1.21
CA VAL A 113 14.04 -10.03 2.51
C VAL A 113 13.24 -11.10 3.25
N ASN A 114 11.94 -10.87 3.46
CA ASN A 114 11.14 -11.67 4.40
C ASN A 114 9.76 -12.11 3.89
N LEU A 115 9.44 -11.97 2.59
CA LEU A 115 8.13 -12.35 2.05
C LEU A 115 7.68 -13.76 2.46
N LYS A 116 8.60 -14.72 2.48
CA LYS A 116 8.29 -16.12 2.86
C LYS A 116 7.75 -16.26 4.28
N GLN A 117 8.06 -15.32 5.18
CA GLN A 117 7.56 -15.32 6.55
C GLN A 117 6.08 -14.95 6.65
N HIS A 118 5.54 -14.27 5.64
CA HIS A 118 4.16 -13.78 5.59
C HIS A 118 3.23 -14.66 4.77
N VAL A 119 3.78 -15.49 3.86
CA VAL A 119 2.98 -16.36 2.99
C VAL A 119 2.31 -17.47 3.83
N GLY A 120 1.01 -17.61 3.66
CA GLY A 120 0.23 -18.63 4.39
C GLY A 120 -0.06 -18.30 5.85
N LYS A 121 0.19 -17.08 6.29
CA LYS A 121 -0.15 -16.59 7.62
C LYS A 121 -1.58 -16.02 7.65
N ALA A 122 -2.10 -15.89 8.87
CA ALA A 122 -3.45 -15.37 9.11
C ALA A 122 -3.50 -13.83 9.23
N GLU A 123 -2.36 -13.16 9.06
CA GLU A 123 -2.32 -11.70 9.10
C GLU A 123 -3.18 -11.11 7.98
N MET A 124 -4.08 -10.23 8.37
CA MET A 124 -4.99 -9.54 7.45
C MET A 124 -4.52 -8.12 7.12
N ASN A 125 -3.41 -7.66 7.69
CA ASN A 125 -2.73 -6.42 7.36
C ASN A 125 -1.23 -6.66 7.25
N VAL A 126 -0.64 -6.27 6.13
CA VAL A 126 0.81 -6.37 5.89
C VAL A 126 1.33 -4.97 5.59
N ASN A 127 2.28 -4.51 6.40
CA ASN A 127 2.90 -3.21 6.27
C ASN A 127 4.11 -3.27 5.32
N MET A 128 4.09 -2.43 4.29
CA MET A 128 5.18 -2.34 3.30
C MET A 128 6.30 -1.39 3.75
N VAL A 129 6.40 -1.10 5.04
CA VAL A 129 7.41 -0.21 5.63
C VAL A 129 7.28 1.21 5.08
N THR A 130 8.23 1.63 4.27
CA THR A 130 8.25 2.91 3.55
C THR A 130 8.92 2.74 2.19
N CYS A 131 8.77 3.71 1.30
CA CYS A 131 9.49 3.69 0.02
C CYS A 131 11.02 3.69 0.22
N GLY A 132 11.51 4.42 1.22
CA GLY A 132 12.92 4.41 1.61
C GLY A 132 13.36 3.05 2.13
N GLY A 133 12.58 2.44 3.04
CA GLY A 133 12.84 1.11 3.56
C GLY A 133 12.85 0.05 2.46
N GLN A 134 11.85 0.06 1.56
CA GLN A 134 11.80 -0.89 0.44
C GLN A 134 13.00 -0.76 -0.51
N ALA A 135 13.56 0.44 -0.66
CA ALA A 135 14.71 0.68 -1.51
C ALA A 135 16.04 0.26 -0.85
N THR A 136 16.17 0.36 0.46
CA THR A 136 17.46 0.30 1.17
C THR A 136 17.63 -0.94 2.03
N ILE A 137 16.58 -1.42 2.72
CA ILE A 137 16.65 -2.61 3.57
C ILE A 137 17.17 -3.85 2.81
N PRO A 138 16.81 -4.10 1.54
CA PRO A 138 17.37 -5.22 0.79
C PRO A 138 18.89 -5.19 0.65
N MET A 139 19.50 -4.00 0.62
CA MET A 139 20.96 -3.85 0.52
C MET A 139 21.63 -4.27 1.82
N VAL A 140 21.13 -3.78 2.95
CA VAL A 140 21.63 -4.18 4.29
C VAL A 140 21.42 -5.67 4.52
N ALA A 141 20.25 -6.19 4.16
CA ALA A 141 19.95 -7.62 4.29
C ALA A 141 20.88 -8.49 3.42
N ALA A 142 21.24 -8.04 2.22
CA ALA A 142 22.18 -8.77 1.37
C ALA A 142 23.56 -8.89 2.02
N VAL A 143 24.07 -7.81 2.62
CA VAL A 143 25.33 -7.82 3.36
C VAL A 143 25.23 -8.71 4.61
N SER A 144 24.15 -8.59 5.37
CA SER A 144 23.94 -9.36 6.61
C SER A 144 23.87 -10.88 6.38
N ARG A 145 23.55 -11.34 5.17
CA ARG A 145 23.57 -12.77 4.81
C ARG A 145 24.98 -13.34 4.68
N VAL A 146 25.96 -12.48 4.47
CA VAL A 146 27.37 -12.86 4.27
C VAL A 146 28.20 -12.56 5.51
N GLN A 147 27.93 -11.46 6.18
CA GLN A 147 28.68 -10.98 7.34
C GLN A 147 27.73 -10.30 8.32
N ALA A 148 27.94 -10.50 9.63
CA ALA A 148 27.18 -9.80 10.66
C ALA A 148 27.33 -8.29 10.53
N VAL A 149 26.22 -7.57 10.51
CA VAL A 149 26.16 -6.10 10.45
C VAL A 149 25.72 -5.60 11.82
N ALA A 150 26.62 -4.91 12.52
CA ALA A 150 26.33 -4.36 13.84
C ALA A 150 25.59 -3.02 13.78
N TYR A 151 25.70 -2.29 12.67
CA TYR A 151 25.06 -1.00 12.47
C TYR A 151 24.79 -0.78 10.99
N GLY A 152 23.60 -0.29 10.66
CA GLY A 152 23.20 0.11 9.31
C GLY A 152 22.61 1.51 9.33
N GLU A 153 23.03 2.36 8.40
CA GLU A 153 22.52 3.72 8.27
C GLU A 153 21.95 3.95 6.87
N ILE A 154 20.85 4.66 6.82
CA ILE A 154 20.20 5.06 5.57
C ILE A 154 20.18 6.58 5.49
N VAL A 155 20.81 7.12 4.45
CA VAL A 155 20.67 8.53 4.07
C VAL A 155 19.92 8.61 2.75
N ALA A 156 18.70 9.12 2.79
CA ALA A 156 17.83 9.16 1.62
C ALA A 156 17.53 10.60 1.18
N THR A 157 17.75 10.87 -0.11
CA THR A 157 17.29 12.11 -0.76
C THR A 157 16.04 11.80 -1.56
N VAL A 158 14.93 12.50 -1.28
CA VAL A 158 13.64 12.32 -1.93
C VAL A 158 13.26 13.57 -2.71
N SER A 159 12.80 13.39 -3.95
CA SER A 159 12.31 14.51 -4.77
C SER A 159 11.08 15.17 -4.13
N SER A 160 11.16 16.48 -3.90
CA SER A 160 10.03 17.24 -3.33
C SER A 160 8.78 17.23 -4.21
N LYS A 161 8.92 17.02 -5.52
CA LYS A 161 7.79 16.89 -6.46
C LYS A 161 7.08 15.54 -6.34
N SER A 162 7.80 14.48 -5.98
CA SER A 162 7.24 13.13 -5.78
C SER A 162 6.53 13.00 -4.44
N VAL A 163 6.92 13.79 -3.45
CA VAL A 163 6.36 13.80 -2.11
C VAL A 163 5.05 14.57 -2.11
N GLY A 164 3.93 13.85 -2.08
CA GLY A 164 2.60 14.43 -1.96
C GLY A 164 2.33 15.03 -0.57
N PRO A 165 1.22 15.78 -0.40
CA PRO A 165 0.85 16.41 0.89
C PRO A 165 0.75 15.41 2.05
N GLY A 166 0.28 14.19 1.77
CA GLY A 166 0.18 13.11 2.76
C GLY A 166 1.55 12.72 3.33
N THR A 167 2.55 12.45 2.47
CA THR A 167 3.89 12.08 2.90
C THR A 167 4.58 13.20 3.69
N ARG A 168 4.37 14.47 3.30
CA ARG A 168 4.94 15.62 4.01
C ARG A 168 4.43 15.74 5.45
N LYS A 169 3.15 15.38 5.69
CA LYS A 169 2.55 15.38 7.02
C LYS A 169 2.98 14.20 7.89
N ASN A 170 3.57 13.17 7.29
CA ASN A 170 3.96 11.92 7.96
C ASN A 170 5.49 11.69 7.92
N ILE A 171 6.29 12.76 7.90
CA ILE A 171 7.75 12.63 7.75
C ILE A 171 8.40 11.93 8.97
N ASP A 172 7.86 12.19 10.16
CA ASP A 172 8.37 11.59 11.40
C ASP A 172 7.99 10.11 11.48
N GLU A 173 6.75 9.76 11.13
CA GLU A 173 6.30 8.36 11.02
C GLU A 173 7.07 7.61 9.94
N PHE A 174 7.39 8.26 8.83
CA PHE A 174 8.23 7.69 7.78
C PHE A 174 9.61 7.30 8.32
N THR A 175 10.24 8.18 9.10
CA THR A 175 11.56 7.94 9.68
C THR A 175 11.50 6.82 10.72
N GLY A 176 10.56 6.88 11.65
CA GLY A 176 10.36 5.87 12.69
C GLY A 176 10.09 4.47 12.12
N THR A 177 9.17 4.37 11.16
CA THR A 177 8.83 3.09 10.52
C THR A 177 9.97 2.50 9.70
N THR A 178 10.87 3.34 9.16
CA THR A 178 12.04 2.85 8.41
C THR A 178 13.13 2.33 9.33
N ALA A 179 13.26 2.90 10.54
CA ALA A 179 14.26 2.53 11.52
C ALA A 179 13.92 1.28 12.36
N GLY A 180 12.63 0.95 12.49
CA GLY A 180 12.13 -0.23 13.21
C GLY A 180 12.27 -1.51 12.43
#